data_65763597e3ccf32e1699b55d7655ec42
#
_entry.id   65763597e3ccf32e1699b55d7655ec42
#
_cell.length_a   1.000
_cell.length_b   1.000
_cell.length_c   1.000
_cell.angle_alpha   90.00
_cell.angle_beta   90.00
_cell.angle_gamma   90.00
#
_symmetry.space_group_name_H-M   'P 1'
#
loop_
_entity.id
_entity.type
_entity.pdbx_description
1 polymer ?
#
loop_
_entity_poly.entity_id
_entity_poly.type
_entity_poly.pdbx_seq_one_letter_code
_entity_poly.pdbx_strand_id
1 'polypeptide(L)'
;MEHKLPDSRVKSMTKIRTRYAPSPTGKMHVGNLRTALYAYLIAKHEGGDFILRIEDTDQERFVEGATEIIYNTMRDTGLKHDEGPDIGGPVGPYVQSDRQKQGIYMEYAKKLIDKGEAYYCFCDQERLNSLKREVNGEEIMTYDKHCLHLSKEEVEANLKAGKPFVIRQNN
;
A
#
# COMPACT_ATOMS: atom_id res chain seq x y z
N MET A 1 47.38 32.01 -5.26
CA MET A 1 46.15 32.14 -4.48
C MET A 1 45.02 31.50 -5.26
N GLU A 2 44.73 30.22 -5.02
CA GLU A 2 43.62 29.51 -5.65
C GLU A 2 42.34 29.78 -4.87
N HIS A 3 41.41 30.49 -5.51
CA HIS A 3 40.05 30.65 -4.98
C HIS A 3 39.29 29.33 -5.20
N LYS A 4 39.24 28.48 -4.18
CA LYS A 4 38.22 27.42 -4.11
C LYS A 4 36.86 28.07 -3.92
N LEU A 5 36.02 28.02 -4.96
CA LEU A 5 34.59 28.29 -4.87
C LEU A 5 33.96 27.24 -3.97
N PRO A 6 33.07 27.61 -3.03
CA PRO A 6 32.36 26.63 -2.21
C PRO A 6 31.42 25.81 -3.12
N ASP A 7 31.56 24.48 -3.05
CA ASP A 7 30.67 23.56 -3.74
C ASP A 7 29.26 23.66 -3.12
N SER A 8 28.39 24.45 -3.76
CA SER A 8 27.01 24.71 -3.32
C SER A 8 26.06 23.53 -3.56
N ARG A 9 26.58 22.33 -3.83
CA ARG A 9 25.82 21.11 -4.13
C ARG A 9 25.71 20.12 -3.01
N VAL A 10 25.95 20.49 -1.76
CA VAL A 10 25.49 19.66 -0.64
C VAL A 10 24.01 19.97 -0.40
N LYS A 11 23.13 19.52 -1.32
CA LYS A 11 21.74 19.26 -0.95
C LYS A 11 21.81 18.30 0.23
N SER A 12 21.17 18.62 1.35
CA SER A 12 20.84 17.69 2.41
C SER A 12 20.23 16.45 1.74
N MET A 13 21.06 15.44 1.49
CA MET A 13 20.57 14.19 0.90
C MET A 13 19.77 13.53 2.02
N THR A 14 18.45 13.53 1.87
CA THR A 14 17.58 12.72 2.71
C THR A 14 18.07 11.28 2.64
N LYS A 15 18.28 10.67 3.80
CA LYS A 15 18.73 9.27 3.91
C LYS A 15 17.86 8.37 3.04
N ILE A 16 18.47 7.55 2.19
CA ILE A 16 17.75 6.59 1.35
C ILE A 16 16.99 5.61 2.22
N ARG A 17 15.75 5.36 1.87
CA ARG A 17 14.88 4.42 2.57
C ARG A 17 14.22 3.49 1.56
N THR A 18 14.52 2.21 1.65
CA THR A 18 13.90 1.18 0.83
C THR A 18 12.95 0.34 1.65
N ARG A 19 12.01 -0.32 0.99
CA ARG A 19 11.00 -1.11 1.69
C ARG A 19 10.78 -2.45 1.00
N TYR A 20 10.75 -3.49 1.79
CA TYR A 20 10.14 -4.77 1.43
C TYR A 20 8.77 -4.86 2.09
N ALA A 21 7.74 -5.17 1.31
CA ALA A 21 6.34 -5.12 1.74
C ALA A 21 5.60 -6.42 1.37
N PRO A 22 5.91 -7.54 2.04
CA PRO A 22 5.28 -8.81 1.76
C PRO A 22 3.86 -8.89 2.32
N SER A 23 2.99 -9.63 1.59
CA SER A 23 1.69 -10.05 2.10
C SER A 23 1.82 -11.43 2.77
N PRO A 24 1.24 -11.65 3.97
CA PRO A 24 1.33 -12.90 4.71
C PRO A 24 0.32 -13.93 4.17
N THR A 25 0.45 -14.31 2.89
CA THR A 25 -0.48 -15.19 2.17
C THR A 25 0.05 -16.62 1.99
N GLY A 26 1.06 -17.00 2.77
CA GLY A 26 1.64 -18.35 2.76
C GLY A 26 3.15 -18.37 2.74
N LYS A 27 3.72 -19.42 2.13
CA LYS A 27 5.17 -19.60 2.08
C LYS A 27 5.84 -18.57 1.19
N MET A 28 6.94 -18.02 1.67
CA MET A 28 7.80 -17.12 0.90
C MET A 28 8.55 -17.93 -0.19
N HIS A 29 8.45 -17.47 -1.44
CA HIS A 29 9.20 -18.10 -2.55
C HIS A 29 10.39 -17.24 -2.96
N VAL A 30 11.30 -17.80 -3.75
CA VAL A 30 12.57 -17.16 -4.16
C VAL A 30 12.37 -15.81 -4.85
N GLY A 31 11.27 -15.60 -5.56
CA GLY A 31 10.94 -14.32 -6.19
C GLY A 31 10.73 -13.20 -5.17
N ASN A 32 10.02 -13.50 -4.06
CA ASN A 32 9.80 -12.55 -2.97
C ASN A 32 11.12 -12.23 -2.27
N LEU A 33 11.93 -13.25 -2.00
CA LEU A 33 13.25 -13.09 -1.39
C LEU A 33 14.18 -12.24 -2.26
N ARG A 34 14.18 -12.45 -3.59
CA ARG A 34 14.94 -11.62 -4.53
C ARG A 34 14.55 -10.14 -4.44
N THR A 35 13.25 -9.84 -4.35
CA THR A 35 12.77 -8.46 -4.20
C THR A 35 13.27 -7.83 -2.89
N ALA A 36 13.21 -8.60 -1.79
CA ALA A 36 13.75 -8.17 -0.50
C ALA A 36 15.27 -7.90 -0.58
N LEU A 37 16.03 -8.80 -1.23
CA LEU A 37 17.47 -8.68 -1.41
C LEU A 37 17.85 -7.40 -2.17
N TYR A 38 17.18 -7.08 -3.28
CA TYR A 38 17.47 -5.86 -4.02
C TYR A 38 17.21 -4.59 -3.19
N ALA A 39 16.08 -4.54 -2.51
CA ALA A 39 15.76 -3.42 -1.63
C ALA A 39 16.80 -3.27 -0.50
N TYR A 40 17.21 -4.39 0.10
CA TYR A 40 18.25 -4.44 1.13
C TYR A 40 19.60 -3.92 0.61
N LEU A 41 20.07 -4.43 -0.52
CA LEU A 41 21.36 -4.06 -1.10
C LEU A 41 21.41 -2.57 -1.46
N ILE A 42 20.34 -2.01 -2.03
CA ILE A 42 20.27 -0.58 -2.32
C ILE A 42 20.36 0.24 -1.03
N ALA A 43 19.58 -0.10 0.00
CA ALA A 43 19.65 0.61 1.28
C ALA A 43 21.07 0.56 1.87
N LYS A 44 21.67 -0.61 1.93
CA LYS A 44 23.00 -0.79 2.55
C LYS A 44 24.11 -0.15 1.74
N HIS A 45 24.05 -0.18 0.40
CA HIS A 45 25.01 0.49 -0.47
C HIS A 45 25.01 2.01 -0.25
N GLU A 46 23.84 2.61 -0.11
CA GLU A 46 23.64 4.05 0.06
C GLU A 46 23.71 4.51 1.54
N GLY A 47 24.07 3.63 2.47
CA GLY A 47 24.07 3.95 3.92
C GLY A 47 22.67 4.29 4.46
N GLY A 48 21.65 3.78 3.81
CA GLY A 48 20.23 4.02 4.09
C GLY A 48 19.60 3.00 5.04
N ASP A 49 18.26 3.07 5.16
CA ASP A 49 17.43 2.17 5.96
C ASP A 49 16.66 1.19 5.09
N PHE A 50 16.66 -0.07 5.47
CA PHE A 50 15.84 -1.12 4.90
C PHE A 50 14.67 -1.40 5.82
N ILE A 51 13.44 -1.26 5.32
CA ILE A 51 12.20 -1.29 6.10
C ILE A 51 11.41 -2.53 5.74
N LEU A 52 10.92 -3.25 6.76
CA LEU A 52 9.93 -4.30 6.60
C LEU A 52 8.53 -3.73 6.91
N ARG A 53 7.58 -3.90 5.99
CA ARG A 53 6.17 -3.61 6.23
C ARG A 53 5.31 -4.78 5.83
N ILE A 54 4.49 -5.30 6.74
CA ILE A 54 3.55 -6.37 6.46
C ILE A 54 2.30 -5.79 5.81
N GLU A 55 1.94 -6.29 4.63
CA GLU A 55 0.74 -5.90 3.89
C GLU A 55 -0.32 -7.01 3.97
N ASP A 56 -1.08 -6.98 5.06
CA ASP A 56 -2.08 -7.98 5.47
C ASP A 56 -3.52 -7.61 5.07
N THR A 57 -3.70 -6.83 4.01
CA THR A 57 -5.03 -6.36 3.57
C THR A 57 -5.88 -7.44 2.92
N ASP A 58 -5.27 -8.48 2.39
CA ASP A 58 -5.97 -9.62 1.79
C ASP A 58 -6.32 -10.64 2.88
N GLN A 59 -7.45 -10.43 3.53
CA GLN A 59 -7.90 -11.28 4.63
C GLN A 59 -8.38 -12.65 4.16
N GLU A 60 -8.80 -12.79 2.90
CA GLU A 60 -9.24 -14.09 2.34
C GLU A 60 -8.06 -15.04 2.13
N ARG A 61 -6.88 -14.48 1.81
CA ARG A 61 -5.64 -15.24 1.60
C ARG A 61 -4.69 -15.17 2.79
N PHE A 62 -5.10 -14.59 3.90
CA PHE A 62 -4.27 -14.56 5.12
C PHE A 62 -4.02 -15.98 5.62
N VAL A 63 -2.75 -16.29 5.90
CA VAL A 63 -2.33 -17.59 6.46
C VAL A 63 -1.71 -17.37 7.82
N GLU A 64 -2.26 -18.01 8.84
CA GLU A 64 -1.71 -17.97 10.19
C GLU A 64 -0.26 -18.48 10.19
N GLY A 65 0.63 -17.78 10.90
CA GLY A 65 2.06 -18.08 10.95
C GLY A 65 2.88 -17.60 9.74
N ALA A 66 2.24 -17.08 8.66
CA ALA A 66 2.99 -16.60 7.49
C ALA A 66 3.90 -15.39 7.81
N THR A 67 3.52 -14.55 8.77
CA THR A 67 4.37 -13.44 9.22
C THR A 67 5.66 -13.96 9.87
N GLU A 68 5.58 -15.00 10.68
CA GLU A 68 6.76 -15.65 11.29
C GLU A 68 7.67 -16.28 10.23
N ILE A 69 7.09 -16.86 9.17
CA ILE A 69 7.86 -17.38 8.04
C ILE A 69 8.66 -16.26 7.37
N ILE A 70 8.06 -15.07 7.20
CA ILE A 70 8.75 -13.90 6.65
C ILE A 70 9.93 -13.50 7.54
N TYR A 71 9.73 -13.34 8.86
CA TYR A 71 10.81 -13.00 9.78
C TYR A 71 11.93 -14.03 9.79
N ASN A 72 11.59 -15.31 9.86
CA ASN A 72 12.55 -16.40 9.87
C ASN A 72 13.35 -16.44 8.56
N THR A 73 12.69 -16.31 7.41
CA THR A 73 13.37 -16.29 6.11
C THR A 73 14.34 -15.11 6.00
N MET A 74 13.93 -13.92 6.42
CA MET A 74 14.81 -12.75 6.40
C MET A 74 16.00 -12.92 7.34
N ARG A 75 15.80 -13.45 8.55
CA ARG A 75 16.86 -13.74 9.50
C ARG A 75 17.86 -14.77 8.95
N ASP A 76 17.36 -15.88 8.43
CA ASP A 76 18.16 -16.99 7.93
C ASP A 76 18.97 -16.63 6.68
N THR A 77 18.50 -15.64 5.91
CA THR A 77 19.20 -15.08 4.74
C THR A 77 20.05 -13.85 5.06
N GLY A 78 20.08 -13.40 6.31
CA GLY A 78 20.88 -12.24 6.75
C GLY A 78 20.32 -10.88 6.34
N LEU A 79 19.07 -10.79 5.87
CA LEU A 79 18.41 -9.54 5.46
C LEU A 79 17.85 -8.82 6.69
N LYS A 80 18.71 -8.16 7.46
CA LYS A 80 18.32 -7.41 8.66
C LYS A 80 17.67 -6.09 8.27
N HIS A 81 16.39 -5.89 8.65
CA HIS A 81 15.72 -4.61 8.52
C HIS A 81 16.05 -3.67 9.67
N ASP A 82 16.00 -2.36 9.40
CA ASP A 82 16.30 -1.29 10.33
C ASP A 82 15.03 -0.73 10.98
N GLU A 83 13.86 -0.96 10.36
CA GLU A 83 12.53 -0.62 10.85
C GLU A 83 11.55 -1.73 10.47
N GLY A 84 10.59 -2.02 11.32
CA GLY A 84 9.58 -3.04 11.06
C GLY A 84 8.61 -3.24 12.21
N PRO A 85 7.63 -4.17 12.05
CA PRO A 85 6.60 -4.41 13.08
C PRO A 85 7.17 -4.90 14.41
N ASP A 86 8.26 -5.65 14.36
CA ASP A 86 8.93 -6.30 15.51
C ASP A 86 9.92 -5.39 16.23
N ILE A 87 10.53 -4.43 15.53
CA ILE A 87 11.54 -3.53 16.07
C ILE A 87 11.11 -2.08 16.17
N GLY A 88 9.95 -1.73 15.56
CA GLY A 88 9.45 -0.35 15.53
C GLY A 88 10.19 0.54 14.56
N GLY A 89 10.09 1.87 14.78
CA GLY A 89 10.72 2.92 14.00
C GLY A 89 9.87 4.21 13.96
N PRO A 90 10.39 5.29 13.33
CA PRO A 90 9.81 6.63 13.44
C PRO A 90 8.52 6.83 12.63
N VAL A 91 8.17 5.94 11.68
CA VAL A 91 7.04 6.12 10.76
C VAL A 91 6.05 4.94 10.81
N GLY A 92 6.01 4.22 11.93
CA GLY A 92 5.03 3.16 12.17
C GLY A 92 3.57 3.66 12.11
N PRO A 93 2.61 2.73 12.23
CA PRO A 93 2.76 1.29 12.30
C PRO A 93 3.26 0.66 10.99
N TYR A 94 3.91 -0.51 11.11
CA TYR A 94 4.49 -1.23 9.98
C TYR A 94 3.65 -2.44 9.55
N VAL A 95 2.42 -2.55 10.05
CA VAL A 95 1.39 -3.48 9.59
C VAL A 95 0.29 -2.66 8.93
N GLN A 96 -0.16 -3.06 7.74
CA GLN A 96 -1.09 -2.26 6.95
C GLN A 96 -2.48 -2.17 7.59
N SER A 97 -2.99 -3.26 8.17
CA SER A 97 -4.26 -3.26 8.89
C SER A 97 -4.24 -2.32 10.11
N ASP A 98 -3.12 -2.17 10.78
CA ASP A 98 -3.01 -1.24 11.92
C ASP A 98 -3.04 0.21 11.46
N ARG A 99 -2.47 0.54 10.31
CA ARG A 99 -2.61 1.87 9.67
C ARG A 99 -4.06 2.15 9.30
N GLN A 100 -4.78 1.14 8.82
CA GLN A 100 -6.19 1.25 8.51
C GLN A 100 -7.03 1.55 9.77
N LYS A 101 -6.78 0.83 10.88
CA LYS A 101 -7.44 1.07 12.18
C LYS A 101 -7.20 2.50 12.69
N GLN A 102 -6.03 3.07 12.43
CA GLN A 102 -5.71 4.46 12.78
C GLN A 102 -6.34 5.50 11.82
N GLY A 103 -7.05 5.08 10.78
CA GLY A 103 -7.72 5.97 9.83
C GLY A 103 -6.82 6.69 8.84
N ILE A 104 -5.51 6.37 8.81
CA ILE A 104 -4.52 7.06 7.96
C ILE A 104 -4.94 7.03 6.49
N TYR A 105 -5.35 5.89 5.96
CA TYR A 105 -5.75 5.78 4.55
C TYR A 105 -7.04 6.55 4.27
N MET A 106 -8.00 6.52 5.19
CA MET A 106 -9.25 7.26 5.03
C MET A 106 -9.03 8.77 5.00
N GLU A 107 -8.10 9.29 5.80
CA GLU A 107 -7.73 10.71 5.78
C GLU A 107 -7.25 11.15 4.38
N TYR A 108 -6.33 10.39 3.78
CA TYR A 108 -5.81 10.70 2.45
C TYR A 108 -6.84 10.46 1.35
N ALA A 109 -7.67 9.42 1.46
CA ALA A 109 -8.76 9.16 0.53
C ALA A 109 -9.78 10.31 0.50
N LYS A 110 -10.13 10.87 1.66
CA LYS A 110 -11.00 12.08 1.75
C LYS A 110 -10.37 13.29 1.06
N LYS A 111 -9.06 13.52 1.24
CA LYS A 111 -8.36 14.60 0.53
C LYS A 111 -8.42 14.45 -1.00
N LEU A 112 -8.42 13.21 -1.52
CA LEU A 112 -8.61 12.96 -2.96
C LEU A 112 -10.06 13.22 -3.38
N ILE A 113 -11.06 12.87 -2.56
CA ILE A 113 -12.47 13.17 -2.82
C ILE A 113 -12.69 14.68 -2.87
N ASP A 114 -12.13 15.42 -1.93
CA ASP A 114 -12.25 16.89 -1.86
C ASP A 114 -11.65 17.57 -3.10
N LYS A 115 -10.65 16.94 -3.74
CA LYS A 115 -10.06 17.41 -5.00
C LYS A 115 -10.81 16.94 -6.25
N GLY A 116 -11.80 16.05 -6.13
CA GLY A 116 -12.48 15.44 -7.26
C GLY A 116 -11.68 14.31 -7.94
N GLU A 117 -10.57 13.88 -7.35
CA GLU A 117 -9.71 12.81 -7.84
C GLU A 117 -10.16 11.41 -7.39
N ALA A 118 -11.13 11.35 -6.47
CA ALA A 118 -11.77 10.12 -6.00
C ALA A 118 -13.25 10.38 -5.67
N TYR A 119 -14.01 9.31 -5.51
CA TYR A 119 -15.44 9.39 -5.19
C TYR A 119 -15.92 8.17 -4.40
N TYR A 120 -17.03 8.33 -3.66
CA TYR A 120 -17.71 7.23 -2.98
C TYR A 120 -18.47 6.37 -3.98
N CYS A 121 -18.29 5.05 -3.90
CA CYS A 121 -19.02 4.07 -4.69
C CYS A 121 -19.82 3.14 -3.77
N PHE A 122 -21.13 3.13 -3.92
CA PHE A 122 -22.09 2.34 -3.14
C PHE A 122 -22.62 1.12 -3.90
N CYS A 123 -21.98 0.75 -5.03
CA CYS A 123 -22.38 -0.43 -5.79
C CYS A 123 -22.12 -1.70 -4.98
N ASP A 124 -23.12 -2.56 -4.90
CA ASP A 124 -23.02 -3.89 -4.34
C ASP A 124 -22.40 -4.90 -5.34
N GLN A 125 -22.16 -6.12 -4.86
CA GLN A 125 -21.56 -7.16 -5.68
C GLN A 125 -22.45 -7.61 -6.84
N GLU A 126 -23.78 -7.61 -6.67
CA GLU A 126 -24.73 -7.96 -7.71
C GLU A 126 -24.65 -6.96 -8.87
N ARG A 127 -24.68 -5.67 -8.56
CA ARG A 127 -24.48 -4.60 -9.54
C ARG A 127 -23.13 -4.72 -10.27
N LEU A 128 -22.04 -4.99 -9.53
CA LEU A 128 -20.72 -5.15 -10.14
C LEU A 128 -20.67 -6.37 -11.05
N ASN A 129 -21.27 -7.48 -10.65
CA ASN A 129 -21.34 -8.70 -11.47
C ASN A 129 -22.15 -8.48 -12.77
N SER A 130 -23.18 -7.64 -12.75
CA SER A 130 -23.97 -7.31 -13.95
C SER A 130 -23.19 -6.55 -15.03
N LEU A 131 -22.01 -5.98 -14.68
CA LEU A 131 -21.11 -5.30 -15.63
C LEU A 131 -20.13 -6.24 -16.32
N LYS A 132 -20.07 -7.48 -15.91
CA LYS A 132 -19.24 -8.50 -16.53
C LYS A 132 -19.78 -8.86 -17.90
N ARG A 133 -18.89 -8.95 -18.88
CA ARG A 133 -19.20 -9.37 -20.25
C ARG A 133 -18.09 -10.26 -20.76
N GLU A 134 -18.49 -11.21 -21.56
CA GLU A 134 -17.53 -12.07 -22.26
C GLU A 134 -17.05 -11.38 -23.54
N VAL A 135 -15.73 -11.29 -23.69
CA VAL A 135 -15.08 -10.77 -24.90
C VAL A 135 -13.98 -11.74 -25.29
N ASN A 136 -14.10 -12.36 -26.47
CA ASN A 136 -13.14 -13.34 -27.00
C ASN A 136 -12.89 -14.55 -26.07
N GLY A 137 -13.89 -15.01 -25.32
CA GLY A 137 -13.78 -16.12 -24.38
C GLY A 137 -13.18 -15.77 -23.01
N GLU A 138 -12.93 -14.49 -22.76
CA GLU A 138 -12.47 -13.98 -21.45
C GLU A 138 -13.56 -13.12 -20.80
N GLU A 139 -13.77 -13.30 -19.50
CA GLU A 139 -14.67 -12.47 -18.71
C GLU A 139 -13.98 -11.14 -18.37
N ILE A 140 -14.47 -10.05 -18.95
CA ILE A 140 -13.97 -8.71 -18.69
C ILE A 140 -15.01 -7.92 -17.88
N MET A 141 -14.56 -7.26 -16.80
CA MET A 141 -15.38 -6.32 -16.04
C MET A 141 -14.81 -4.91 -16.20
N THR A 142 -15.61 -4.02 -16.76
CA THR A 142 -15.29 -2.59 -16.83
C THR A 142 -16.31 -1.83 -16.00
N TYR A 143 -15.85 -1.19 -14.92
CA TYR A 143 -16.75 -0.38 -14.09
C TYR A 143 -17.18 0.89 -14.85
N ASP A 144 -18.49 1.14 -14.86
CA ASP A 144 -19.14 2.21 -15.62
C ASP A 144 -19.14 3.58 -14.95
N LYS A 145 -18.42 3.73 -13.84
CA LYS A 145 -18.34 4.97 -13.04
C LYS A 145 -19.70 5.50 -12.55
N HIS A 146 -20.70 4.63 -12.41
CA HIS A 146 -22.07 4.99 -12.01
C HIS A 146 -22.13 5.96 -10.84
N CYS A 147 -21.40 5.67 -9.75
CA CYS A 147 -21.44 6.50 -8.56
C CYS A 147 -20.62 7.82 -8.65
N LEU A 148 -19.84 8.01 -9.72
CA LEU A 148 -19.13 9.27 -9.96
C LEU A 148 -20.09 10.45 -10.18
N HIS A 149 -21.28 10.16 -10.71
CA HIS A 149 -22.27 11.16 -11.10
C HIS A 149 -23.37 11.39 -10.04
N LEU A 150 -23.25 10.77 -8.86
CA LEU A 150 -24.17 11.04 -7.75
C LEU A 150 -24.02 12.49 -7.27
N SER A 151 -25.15 13.13 -6.96
CA SER A 151 -25.14 14.46 -6.34
C SER A 151 -24.58 14.40 -4.92
N LYS A 152 -24.15 15.53 -4.39
CA LYS A 152 -23.66 15.60 -3.00
C LYS A 152 -24.73 15.16 -2.00
N GLU A 153 -25.97 15.53 -2.25
CA GLU A 153 -27.14 15.17 -1.43
C GLU A 153 -27.37 13.65 -1.40
N GLU A 154 -27.24 12.98 -2.54
CA GLU A 154 -27.35 11.53 -2.65
C GLU A 154 -26.22 10.82 -1.93
N VAL A 155 -24.97 11.31 -2.07
CA VAL A 155 -23.81 10.77 -1.36
C VAL A 155 -24.01 10.90 0.16
N GLU A 156 -24.42 12.09 0.63
CA GLU A 156 -24.65 12.32 2.06
C GLU A 156 -25.78 11.45 2.60
N ALA A 157 -26.88 11.28 1.85
CA ALA A 157 -27.99 10.43 2.22
C ALA A 157 -27.55 8.97 2.34
N ASN A 158 -26.76 8.47 1.41
CA ASN A 158 -26.21 7.11 1.46
C ASN A 158 -25.26 6.89 2.64
N LEU A 159 -24.39 7.87 2.93
CA LEU A 159 -23.49 7.84 4.10
C LEU A 159 -24.27 7.87 5.42
N LYS A 160 -25.29 8.74 5.55
CA LYS A 160 -26.18 8.81 6.73
C LYS A 160 -26.97 7.54 6.93
N ALA A 161 -27.37 6.87 5.84
CA ALA A 161 -28.04 5.59 5.89
C ALA A 161 -27.12 4.41 6.25
N GLY A 162 -25.81 4.66 6.43
CA GLY A 162 -24.84 3.61 6.75
C GLY A 162 -24.60 2.61 5.61
N LYS A 163 -24.86 2.98 4.36
CA LYS A 163 -24.62 2.07 3.22
C LYS A 163 -23.14 1.74 3.13
N PRO A 164 -22.77 0.46 2.92
CA PRO A 164 -21.40 0.07 2.63
C PRO A 164 -20.88 0.80 1.39
N PHE A 165 -19.62 1.20 1.42
CA PHE A 165 -19.00 1.89 0.29
C PHE A 165 -17.53 1.52 0.13
N VAL A 166 -17.02 1.74 -1.07
CA VAL A 166 -15.59 1.82 -1.37
C VAL A 166 -15.28 3.21 -1.94
N ILE A 167 -14.03 3.63 -1.83
CA ILE A 167 -13.56 4.86 -2.48
C ILE A 167 -12.83 4.45 -3.77
N ARG A 168 -13.28 4.99 -4.89
CA ARG A 168 -12.68 4.75 -6.20
C ARG A 168 -11.94 5.98 -6.68
N GLN A 169 -10.79 5.75 -7.29
CA GLN A 169 -10.03 6.79 -7.97
C GLN A 169 -10.77 7.20 -9.26
N ASN A 170 -10.79 8.47 -9.56
CA ASN A 170 -11.35 9.01 -10.79
C ASN A 170 -10.23 9.12 -11.84
N ASN A 171 -10.10 8.07 -12.65
CA ASN A 171 -9.11 7.96 -13.73
C ASN A 171 -9.72 8.40 -15.06
#